data_27a8306daf1a216285bdd84c82a09651
#
_entry.id   27a8306daf1a216285bdd84c82a09651
#
_cell.length_a   1.000
_cell.length_b   1.000
_cell.length_c   1.000
_cell.angle_alpha   90.00
_cell.angle_beta   90.00
_cell.angle_gamma   90.00
#
_symmetry.space_group_name_H-M   'P 1'
#
loop_
_entity.id
_entity.type
_entity.pdbx_description
1 polymer ?
#
loop_
_entity_poly.entity_id
_entity_poly.type
_entity_poly.pdbx_seq_one_letter_code
_entity_poly.pdbx_strand_id
1 'polypeptide(L)'
;MNTFALKGTFLDTPAPDTLRVREGYLLCENGLCAGFSETAPAGVEVLDYTGKIITPGLVDLHLHAPQYSYCGTAMDLELLDWLQQYTYPEEAHYADPAYARLGYSYFVRDLKNSATTRACIFATLHTDATLELMHQLRGAGLSAFVGKLGMDRNSPDSYREPSAAAGLAETRRWLDTCRAGKMLSGWTGDRDN
;
A
#
# COMPACT_ATOMS: atom_id res chain seq x y z
N MET A 1 1.49 -17.76 20.36
CA MET A 1 2.14 -18.00 19.06
C MET A 1 1.06 -18.52 18.13
N ASN A 2 0.90 -17.89 16.98
CA ASN A 2 -0.15 -18.29 16.04
C ASN A 2 0.50 -19.16 14.97
N THR A 3 0.33 -20.49 15.09
CA THR A 3 0.88 -21.47 14.15
C THR A 3 -0.28 -22.22 13.51
N PHE A 4 -0.33 -22.21 12.19
CA PHE A 4 -1.34 -22.91 11.39
C PHE A 4 -0.75 -23.34 10.05
N ALA A 5 -1.41 -24.23 9.34
CA ALA A 5 -1.04 -24.63 7.99
C ALA A 5 -2.18 -24.34 7.00
N LEU A 6 -1.83 -23.88 5.82
CA LEU A 6 -2.75 -23.75 4.68
C LEU A 6 -2.59 -24.99 3.82
N LYS A 7 -3.71 -25.70 3.52
CA LYS A 7 -3.75 -26.80 2.57
C LYS A 7 -4.34 -26.31 1.25
N GLY A 8 -3.73 -26.64 0.12
CA GLY A 8 -4.24 -26.28 -1.20
C GLY A 8 -3.23 -26.47 -2.32
N THR A 9 -3.56 -25.88 -3.47
CA THR A 9 -2.66 -25.82 -4.64
C THR A 9 -1.90 -24.50 -4.60
N PHE A 10 -0.58 -24.56 -4.43
CA PHE A 10 0.28 -23.40 -4.33
C PHE A 10 0.94 -23.09 -5.67
N LEU A 11 0.88 -21.82 -6.04
CA LEU A 11 1.50 -21.28 -7.24
C LEU A 11 2.51 -20.21 -6.84
N ASP A 12 3.80 -20.45 -7.10
CA ASP A 12 4.88 -19.52 -6.77
C ASP A 12 5.96 -19.44 -7.87
N THR A 13 6.84 -18.44 -7.75
CA THR A 13 7.94 -18.19 -8.68
C THR A 13 9.27 -18.26 -7.91
N PRO A 14 9.86 -19.47 -7.74
CA PRO A 14 11.11 -19.65 -6.98
C PRO A 14 12.33 -19.00 -7.65
N ALA A 15 12.26 -18.71 -8.94
CA ALA A 15 13.26 -18.00 -9.72
C ALA A 15 12.57 -17.14 -10.78
N PRO A 16 13.22 -16.11 -11.36
CA PRO A 16 12.59 -15.14 -12.26
C PRO A 16 11.74 -15.76 -13.37
N ASP A 17 12.20 -16.76 -14.07
CA ASP A 17 11.50 -17.35 -15.22
C ASP A 17 10.86 -18.71 -14.91
N THR A 18 10.63 -19.01 -13.63
CA THR A 18 10.14 -20.31 -13.19
C THR A 18 8.81 -20.18 -12.46
N LEU A 19 7.76 -20.75 -13.05
CA LEU A 19 6.48 -20.95 -12.39
C LEU A 19 6.45 -22.36 -11.79
N ARG A 20 6.12 -22.46 -10.50
CA ARG A 20 6.02 -23.74 -9.80
C ARG A 20 4.62 -23.92 -9.25
N VAL A 21 4.06 -25.11 -9.47
CA VAL A 21 2.77 -25.53 -8.91
C VAL A 21 3.02 -26.72 -7.97
N ARG A 22 2.47 -26.64 -6.76
CA ARG A 22 2.60 -27.72 -5.75
C ARG A 22 1.28 -27.90 -5.02
N GLU A 23 0.94 -29.13 -4.71
CA GLU A 23 -0.14 -29.47 -3.78
C GLU A 23 0.43 -29.89 -2.44
N GLY A 24 -0.15 -29.41 -1.34
CA GLY A 24 0.33 -29.73 0.00
C GLY A 24 -0.04 -28.67 1.04
N TYR A 25 0.89 -28.45 1.98
CA TYR A 25 0.67 -27.64 3.16
C TYR A 25 1.76 -26.59 3.29
N LEU A 26 1.37 -25.32 3.42
CA LEU A 26 2.25 -24.22 3.77
C LEU A 26 2.13 -23.95 5.27
N LEU A 27 3.21 -24.18 6.02
CA LEU A 27 3.27 -23.88 7.43
C LEU A 27 3.48 -22.37 7.64
N CYS A 28 2.64 -21.77 8.47
CA CYS A 28 2.72 -20.38 8.90
C CYS A 28 3.00 -20.31 10.39
N GLU A 29 4.08 -19.62 10.77
CA GLU A 29 4.47 -19.41 12.16
C GLU A 29 4.72 -17.94 12.43
N ASN A 30 4.00 -17.38 13.40
CA ASN A 30 4.13 -15.97 13.80
C ASN A 30 4.03 -14.96 12.62
N GLY A 31 3.17 -15.25 11.65
CA GLY A 31 2.98 -14.40 10.47
C GLY A 31 4.01 -14.60 9.36
N LEU A 32 4.89 -15.59 9.46
CA LEU A 32 5.88 -15.92 8.45
C LEU A 32 5.61 -17.28 7.81
N CYS A 33 5.99 -17.46 6.55
CA CYS A 33 6.01 -18.77 5.89
C CYS A 33 7.21 -19.57 6.42
N ALA A 34 6.93 -20.61 7.20
CA ALA A 34 7.95 -21.41 7.86
C ALA A 34 8.40 -22.65 7.06
N GLY A 35 7.65 -23.03 6.02
CA GLY A 35 8.01 -24.15 5.16
C GLY A 35 6.84 -24.74 4.39
N PHE A 36 7.15 -25.65 3.48
CA PHE A 36 6.17 -26.39 2.69
C PHE A 36 6.35 -27.90 2.91
N SER A 37 5.24 -28.62 3.03
CA SER A 37 5.22 -30.07 3.19
C SER A 37 4.13 -30.70 2.29
N GLU A 38 4.38 -31.87 1.78
CA GLU A 38 3.38 -32.68 1.05
C GLU A 38 2.43 -33.41 2.01
N THR A 39 2.81 -33.53 3.29
CA THR A 39 2.01 -34.16 4.33
C THR A 39 1.57 -33.17 5.39
N ALA A 40 0.41 -33.43 6.00
CA ALA A 40 -0.12 -32.58 7.06
C ALA A 40 0.85 -32.48 8.24
N PRO A 41 1.21 -31.28 8.70
CA PRO A 41 2.05 -31.12 9.89
C PRO A 41 1.28 -31.59 11.14
N ALA A 42 1.95 -32.37 11.99
CA ALA A 42 1.32 -32.91 13.18
C ALA A 42 1.09 -31.83 14.25
N GLY A 43 -0.10 -31.84 14.89
CA GLY A 43 -0.40 -30.94 16.01
C GLY A 43 -0.63 -29.48 15.63
N VAL A 44 -0.83 -29.18 14.35
CA VAL A 44 -1.06 -27.84 13.82
C VAL A 44 -2.47 -27.74 13.23
N GLU A 45 -3.16 -26.64 13.47
CA GLU A 45 -4.43 -26.35 12.82
C GLU A 45 -4.24 -26.25 11.31
N VAL A 46 -5.11 -26.91 10.54
CA VAL A 46 -5.09 -26.89 9.08
C VAL A 46 -6.30 -26.13 8.56
N LEU A 47 -6.05 -25.03 7.85
CA LEU A 47 -7.06 -24.30 7.08
C LEU A 47 -7.11 -24.92 5.68
N ASP A 48 -8.19 -25.66 5.39
CA ASP A 48 -8.34 -26.42 4.13
C ASP A 48 -8.92 -25.56 3.01
N TYR A 49 -8.07 -25.27 2.02
CA TYR A 49 -8.41 -24.58 0.77
C TYR A 49 -8.32 -25.54 -0.43
N THR A 50 -8.63 -26.81 -0.26
CA THR A 50 -8.68 -27.78 -1.36
C THR A 50 -9.55 -27.26 -2.51
N GLY A 51 -9.05 -27.31 -3.74
CA GLY A 51 -9.71 -26.75 -4.93
C GLY A 51 -9.54 -25.25 -5.11
N LYS A 52 -8.76 -24.58 -4.26
CA LYS A 52 -8.37 -23.18 -4.43
C LYS A 52 -6.88 -23.09 -4.78
N ILE A 53 -6.53 -22.02 -5.51
CA ILE A 53 -5.15 -21.66 -5.80
C ILE A 53 -4.69 -20.66 -4.74
N ILE A 54 -3.56 -20.95 -4.11
CA ILE A 54 -2.91 -20.09 -3.12
C ILE A 54 -1.65 -19.51 -3.76
N THR A 55 -1.56 -18.19 -3.83
CA THR A 55 -0.43 -17.46 -4.39
C THR A 55 0.17 -16.50 -3.36
N PRO A 56 1.43 -16.08 -3.52
CA PRO A 56 1.90 -14.88 -2.84
C PRO A 56 0.99 -13.70 -3.16
N GLY A 57 0.82 -12.79 -2.22
CA GLY A 57 0.05 -11.57 -2.45
C GLY A 57 0.69 -10.71 -3.55
N LEU A 58 -0.14 -10.00 -4.31
CA LEU A 58 0.31 -9.13 -5.37
C LEU A 58 1.06 -7.91 -4.82
N VAL A 59 1.97 -7.38 -5.62
CA VAL A 59 2.72 -6.16 -5.33
C VAL A 59 2.37 -5.11 -6.36
N ASP A 60 1.80 -4.00 -5.93
CA ASP A 60 1.52 -2.84 -6.77
C ASP A 60 2.64 -1.81 -6.61
N LEU A 61 3.43 -1.61 -7.66
CA LEU A 61 4.60 -0.73 -7.63
C LEU A 61 4.29 0.73 -7.99
N HIS A 62 3.05 1.05 -8.41
CA HIS A 62 2.66 2.40 -8.80
C HIS A 62 1.17 2.63 -8.57
N LEU A 63 0.82 3.32 -7.50
CA LEU A 63 -0.55 3.53 -7.06
C LEU A 63 -0.69 4.94 -6.48
N HIS A 64 -1.78 5.63 -6.84
CA HIS A 64 -2.10 6.97 -6.35
C HIS A 64 -3.32 6.93 -5.42
N ALA A 65 -3.12 6.99 -4.11
CA ALA A 65 -4.21 6.90 -3.14
C ALA A 65 -5.27 8.03 -3.26
N PRO A 66 -4.89 9.30 -3.48
CA PRO A 66 -5.89 10.37 -3.57
C PRO A 66 -6.74 10.31 -4.83
N GLN A 67 -6.33 9.55 -5.86
CA GLN A 67 -7.09 9.40 -7.11
C GLN A 67 -8.16 8.31 -7.04
N TYR A 68 -8.30 7.67 -5.89
CA TYR A 68 -9.24 6.57 -5.72
C TYR A 68 -10.71 6.98 -5.89
N SER A 69 -11.09 8.19 -5.44
CA SER A 69 -12.45 8.71 -5.48
C SER A 69 -13.03 8.85 -6.89
N TYR A 70 -12.18 9.08 -7.90
CA TYR A 70 -12.59 9.24 -9.30
C TYR A 70 -11.94 8.20 -10.23
N CYS A 71 -11.51 7.08 -9.69
CA CYS A 71 -10.90 5.98 -10.45
C CYS A 71 -11.81 5.54 -11.61
N GLY A 72 -11.25 5.49 -12.83
CA GLY A 72 -11.99 5.15 -14.06
C GLY A 72 -12.82 6.30 -14.68
N THR A 73 -12.75 7.51 -14.11
CA THR A 73 -13.47 8.68 -14.64
C THR A 73 -12.65 9.36 -15.74
N ALA A 74 -13.34 9.78 -16.82
CA ALA A 74 -12.78 10.57 -17.93
C ALA A 74 -11.51 9.95 -18.56
N MET A 75 -11.51 8.62 -18.75
CA MET A 75 -10.39 7.86 -19.30
C MET A 75 -10.15 8.11 -20.80
N ASP A 76 -10.99 8.89 -21.44
CA ASP A 76 -10.91 9.33 -22.82
C ASP A 76 -10.16 10.65 -23.01
N LEU A 77 -9.80 11.34 -21.92
CA LEU A 77 -9.01 12.57 -21.95
C LEU A 77 -7.52 12.28 -22.09
N GLU A 78 -6.81 13.23 -22.71
CA GLU A 78 -5.36 13.25 -22.67
C GLU A 78 -4.86 13.54 -21.25
N LEU A 79 -3.66 13.08 -20.92
CA LEU A 79 -3.12 13.14 -19.56
C LEU A 79 -3.16 14.55 -18.95
N LEU A 80 -2.74 15.57 -19.68
CA LEU A 80 -2.69 16.95 -19.15
C LEU A 80 -4.08 17.51 -18.88
N ASP A 81 -5.03 17.23 -19.77
CA ASP A 81 -6.43 17.64 -19.60
C ASP A 81 -7.07 16.91 -18.41
N TRP A 82 -6.82 15.62 -18.29
CA TRP A 82 -7.27 14.83 -17.15
C TRP A 82 -6.70 15.32 -15.82
N LEU A 83 -5.41 15.65 -15.77
CA LEU A 83 -4.78 16.22 -14.57
C LEU A 83 -5.43 17.54 -14.18
N GLN A 84 -5.69 18.46 -15.14
CA GLN A 84 -6.26 19.77 -14.87
C GLN A 84 -7.73 19.71 -14.45
N GLN A 85 -8.51 18.83 -15.06
CA GLN A 85 -9.96 18.80 -14.86
C GLN A 85 -10.38 17.93 -13.67
N TYR A 86 -9.61 16.89 -13.35
CA TYR A 86 -9.96 15.90 -12.31
C TYR A 86 -8.91 15.79 -11.21
N THR A 87 -7.66 15.53 -11.55
CA THR A 87 -6.65 15.20 -10.54
C THR A 87 -6.35 16.35 -9.60
N TYR A 88 -5.98 17.52 -10.13
CA TYR A 88 -5.61 18.64 -9.28
C TYR A 88 -6.77 19.18 -8.44
N PRO A 89 -7.99 19.34 -8.99
CA PRO A 89 -9.14 19.72 -8.17
C PRO A 89 -9.45 18.74 -7.05
N GLU A 90 -9.42 17.44 -7.35
CA GLU A 90 -9.71 16.41 -6.36
C GLU A 90 -8.64 16.32 -5.30
N GLU A 91 -7.37 16.29 -5.69
CA GLU A 91 -6.28 16.20 -4.76
C GLU A 91 -6.13 17.45 -3.86
N ALA A 92 -6.58 18.62 -4.32
CA ALA A 92 -6.64 19.83 -3.51
C ALA A 92 -7.58 19.69 -2.30
N HIS A 93 -8.65 18.90 -2.39
CA HIS A 93 -9.57 18.65 -1.28
C HIS A 93 -8.89 17.94 -0.09
N TYR A 94 -7.79 17.24 -0.32
CA TYR A 94 -7.02 16.59 0.75
C TYR A 94 -6.29 17.56 1.68
N ALA A 95 -6.36 18.88 1.42
CA ALA A 95 -6.00 19.91 2.40
C ALA A 95 -6.93 19.88 3.63
N ASP A 96 -8.19 19.46 3.45
CA ASP A 96 -9.14 19.26 4.55
C ASP A 96 -8.87 17.90 5.23
N PRO A 97 -8.53 17.89 6.53
CA PRO A 97 -8.28 16.65 7.27
C PRO A 97 -9.49 15.70 7.34
N ALA A 98 -10.73 16.22 7.32
CA ALA A 98 -11.93 15.40 7.33
C ALA A 98 -12.11 14.69 5.98
N TYR A 99 -11.88 15.41 4.89
CA TYR A 99 -11.90 14.86 3.55
C TYR A 99 -10.82 13.79 3.37
N ALA A 100 -9.58 14.09 3.75
CA ALA A 100 -8.46 13.15 3.66
C ALA A 100 -8.74 11.86 4.44
N ARG A 101 -9.25 11.97 5.67
CA ARG A 101 -9.61 10.82 6.50
C ARG A 101 -10.66 9.95 5.83
N LEU A 102 -11.71 10.55 5.29
CA LEU A 102 -12.81 9.83 4.63
C LEU A 102 -12.33 9.17 3.32
N GLY A 103 -11.68 9.92 2.44
CA GLY A 103 -11.19 9.43 1.15
C GLY A 103 -10.23 8.25 1.32
N TYR A 104 -9.25 8.39 2.21
CA TYR A 104 -8.31 7.31 2.48
C TYR A 104 -8.94 6.11 3.19
N SER A 105 -10.02 6.29 3.97
CA SER A 105 -10.70 5.16 4.59
C SER A 105 -11.31 4.20 3.56
N TYR A 106 -11.88 4.74 2.49
CA TYR A 106 -12.39 3.92 1.38
C TYR A 106 -11.25 3.23 0.63
N PHE A 107 -10.21 3.98 0.27
CA PHE A 107 -9.04 3.44 -0.41
C PHE A 107 -8.39 2.29 0.38
N VAL A 108 -8.10 2.51 1.67
CA VAL A 108 -7.44 1.51 2.54
C VAL A 108 -8.32 0.28 2.77
N ARG A 109 -9.63 0.47 2.94
CA ARG A 109 -10.58 -0.64 3.06
C ARG A 109 -10.55 -1.53 1.82
N ASP A 110 -10.57 -0.95 0.64
CA ASP A 110 -10.67 -1.71 -0.60
C ASP A 110 -9.31 -2.29 -0.99
N LEU A 111 -8.21 -1.61 -0.72
CA LEU A 111 -6.86 -2.17 -0.85
C LEU A 111 -6.68 -3.39 0.06
N LYS A 112 -7.15 -3.33 1.32
CA LYS A 112 -7.11 -4.46 2.26
C LYS A 112 -7.92 -5.67 1.78
N ASN A 113 -9.00 -5.44 1.05
CA ASN A 113 -9.87 -6.48 0.51
C ASN A 113 -9.47 -6.94 -0.90
N SER A 114 -8.41 -6.37 -1.46
CA SER A 114 -7.84 -6.75 -2.75
C SER A 114 -6.80 -7.88 -2.60
N ALA A 115 -6.30 -8.35 -3.73
CA ALA A 115 -5.17 -9.29 -3.76
C ALA A 115 -3.81 -8.62 -3.52
N THR A 116 -3.74 -7.27 -3.48
CA THR A 116 -2.52 -6.51 -3.26
C THR A 116 -2.15 -6.52 -1.78
N THR A 117 -0.99 -7.05 -1.45
CA THR A 117 -0.47 -7.13 -0.08
C THR A 117 0.66 -6.16 0.19
N ARG A 118 1.28 -5.62 -0.85
CA ARG A 118 2.31 -4.58 -0.79
C ARG A 118 2.07 -3.57 -1.87
N ALA A 119 2.24 -2.29 -1.55
CA ALA A 119 2.02 -1.21 -2.50
C ALA A 119 3.09 -0.11 -2.38
N CYS A 120 3.42 0.52 -3.52
CA CYS A 120 4.17 1.76 -3.57
C CYS A 120 3.20 2.88 -3.93
N ILE A 121 2.90 3.75 -2.97
CA ILE A 121 1.75 4.66 -3.01
C ILE A 121 2.24 6.11 -3.08
N PHE A 122 1.82 6.83 -4.11
CA PHE A 122 1.89 8.28 -4.14
C PHE A 122 0.70 8.86 -3.35
N ALA A 123 1.00 9.73 -2.39
CA ALA A 123 0.01 10.50 -1.65
C ALA A 123 -0.21 11.87 -2.30
N THR A 124 -0.51 12.90 -1.53
CA THR A 124 -0.68 14.26 -2.00
C THR A 124 0.53 15.14 -1.62
N LEU A 125 0.48 16.41 -2.01
CA LEU A 125 1.43 17.42 -1.52
C LEU A 125 1.16 17.82 -0.04
N HIS A 126 -0.05 17.53 0.49
CA HIS A 126 -0.44 17.88 1.86
C HIS A 126 0.17 16.90 2.87
N THR A 127 1.08 17.40 3.69
CA THR A 127 1.84 16.60 4.67
C THR A 127 0.92 15.87 5.64
N ASP A 128 -0.08 16.56 6.21
CA ASP A 128 -0.96 15.98 7.22
C ASP A 128 -1.87 14.88 6.63
N ALA A 129 -2.34 15.07 5.40
CA ALA A 129 -3.06 14.03 4.67
C ALA A 129 -2.17 12.81 4.37
N THR A 130 -0.91 13.03 4.00
CA THR A 130 0.04 11.92 3.78
C THR A 130 0.27 11.12 5.07
N LEU A 131 0.39 11.80 6.21
CA LEU A 131 0.51 11.15 7.53
C LEU A 131 -0.77 10.38 7.91
N GLU A 132 -1.94 10.93 7.61
CA GLU A 132 -3.23 10.25 7.82
C GLU A 132 -3.32 8.94 7.00
N LEU A 133 -2.92 8.98 5.72
CA LEU A 133 -2.84 7.77 4.89
C LEU A 133 -1.95 6.70 5.52
N MET A 134 -0.74 7.09 5.94
CA MET A 134 0.20 6.17 6.59
C MET A 134 -0.35 5.59 7.89
N HIS A 135 -1.06 6.40 8.68
CA HIS A 135 -1.71 5.95 9.90
C HIS A 135 -2.79 4.90 9.61
N GLN A 136 -3.64 5.13 8.62
CA GLN A 136 -4.70 4.20 8.24
C GLN A 136 -4.15 2.89 7.66
N LEU A 137 -3.14 2.95 6.77
CA LEU A 137 -2.47 1.76 6.22
C LEU A 137 -1.88 0.90 7.33
N ARG A 138 -1.18 1.52 8.29
CA ARG A 138 -0.63 0.82 9.46
C ARG A 138 -1.71 0.19 10.31
N GLY A 139 -2.79 0.94 10.61
CA GLY A 139 -3.94 0.43 11.38
C GLY A 139 -4.65 -0.75 10.70
N ALA A 140 -4.63 -0.79 9.37
CA ALA A 140 -5.17 -1.89 8.58
C ALA A 140 -4.23 -3.10 8.49
N GLY A 141 -2.97 -2.99 8.94
CA GLY A 141 -1.94 -4.03 8.82
C GLY A 141 -1.38 -4.18 7.41
N LEU A 142 -1.48 -3.15 6.58
CA LEU A 142 -0.96 -3.14 5.21
C LEU A 142 0.50 -2.66 5.17
N SER A 143 1.33 -3.36 4.40
CA SER A 143 2.71 -2.95 4.12
C SER A 143 2.76 -2.09 2.86
N ALA A 144 3.15 -0.82 3.00
CA ALA A 144 3.23 0.09 1.88
C ALA A 144 4.43 1.04 1.99
N PHE A 145 4.97 1.39 0.82
CA PHE A 145 5.81 2.57 0.63
C PHE A 145 4.90 3.74 0.36
N VAL A 146 5.01 4.82 1.09
CA VAL A 146 4.23 6.03 0.85
C VAL A 146 5.15 7.18 0.56
N GLY A 147 4.91 7.88 -0.56
CA GLY A 147 5.64 9.07 -0.94
C GLY A 147 4.75 10.31 -0.88
N LYS A 148 5.20 11.38 -0.18
CA LYS A 148 4.63 12.71 -0.28
C LYS A 148 5.01 13.31 -1.63
N LEU A 149 4.08 13.95 -2.32
CA LEU A 149 4.37 14.73 -3.52
C LEU A 149 5.01 16.09 -3.17
N GLY A 150 5.88 16.56 -4.05
CA GLY A 150 6.35 17.94 -4.08
C GLY A 150 5.98 18.56 -5.42
N MET A 151 5.28 19.71 -5.39
CA MET A 151 4.80 20.37 -6.60
C MET A 151 4.85 21.89 -6.45
N ASP A 152 5.91 22.52 -6.96
CA ASP A 152 6.16 23.97 -6.87
C ASP A 152 5.87 24.70 -8.20
N ARG A 153 5.53 23.97 -9.26
CA ARG A 153 5.29 24.51 -10.61
C ARG A 153 4.42 23.58 -11.44
N ASN A 154 3.93 24.05 -12.60
CA ASN A 154 3.15 23.29 -13.59
C ASN A 154 1.84 22.70 -13.05
N SER A 155 1.28 23.29 -12.01
CA SER A 155 -0.01 22.97 -11.41
C SER A 155 -0.79 24.23 -11.06
N PRO A 156 -2.11 24.16 -10.87
CA PRO A 156 -2.91 25.31 -10.47
C PRO A 156 -2.51 25.79 -9.07
N ASP A 157 -2.77 27.06 -8.78
CA ASP A 157 -2.43 27.67 -7.48
C ASP A 157 -3.14 26.95 -6.31
N SER A 158 -4.31 26.37 -6.54
CA SER A 158 -5.05 25.58 -5.54
C SER A 158 -4.35 24.27 -5.15
N TYR A 159 -3.42 23.78 -5.99
CA TYR A 159 -2.67 22.54 -5.75
C TYR A 159 -1.19 22.75 -6.08
N ARG A 160 -0.56 23.69 -5.35
CA ARG A 160 0.84 24.02 -5.54
C ARG A 160 1.47 24.48 -4.23
N GLU A 161 2.69 24.05 -3.98
CA GLU A 161 3.51 24.60 -2.90
C GLU A 161 3.97 26.03 -3.26
N PRO A 162 4.05 26.96 -2.28
CA PRO A 162 4.41 28.36 -2.54
C PRO A 162 5.77 28.53 -3.20
N SER A 163 6.68 27.58 -2.96
CA SER A 163 8.04 27.55 -3.54
C SER A 163 8.69 26.17 -3.32
N ALA A 164 9.74 25.89 -4.07
CA ALA A 164 10.56 24.69 -3.86
C ALA A 164 11.12 24.61 -2.42
N ALA A 165 11.48 25.75 -1.82
CA ALA A 165 11.96 25.79 -0.43
C ALA A 165 10.86 25.42 0.57
N ALA A 166 9.63 25.87 0.34
CA ALA A 166 8.48 25.49 1.16
C ALA A 166 8.17 24.00 1.03
N GLY A 167 8.14 23.46 -0.19
CA GLY A 167 7.95 22.03 -0.44
C GLY A 167 9.02 21.16 0.20
N LEU A 168 10.29 21.61 0.17
CA LEU A 168 11.37 20.91 0.86
C LEU A 168 11.19 20.95 2.38
N ALA A 169 10.75 22.08 2.96
CA ALA A 169 10.48 22.19 4.38
C ALA A 169 9.36 21.24 4.82
N GLU A 170 8.28 21.17 4.05
CA GLU A 170 7.16 20.24 4.29
C GLU A 170 7.59 18.77 4.15
N THR A 171 8.44 18.46 3.19
CA THR A 171 8.99 17.10 3.03
C THR A 171 9.86 16.71 4.24
N ARG A 172 10.66 17.64 4.75
CA ARG A 172 11.44 17.42 5.99
C ARG A 172 10.51 17.23 7.19
N ARG A 173 9.51 18.09 7.34
CA ARG A 173 8.49 17.95 8.41
C ARG A 173 7.83 16.55 8.38
N TRP A 174 7.45 16.11 7.21
CA TRP A 174 6.89 14.77 7.03
C TRP A 174 7.86 13.67 7.48
N LEU A 175 9.11 13.68 6.97
CA LEU A 175 10.13 12.70 7.33
C LEU A 175 10.43 12.69 8.83
N ASP A 176 10.57 13.86 9.45
CA ASP A 176 10.85 13.97 10.88
C ASP A 176 9.70 13.46 11.73
N THR A 177 8.44 13.72 11.31
CA THR A 177 7.26 13.17 11.96
C THR A 177 7.20 11.64 11.83
N CYS A 178 7.52 11.09 10.67
CA CYS A 178 7.59 9.65 10.45
C CYS A 178 8.64 8.99 11.35
N ARG A 179 9.80 9.60 11.48
CA ARG A 179 10.89 9.11 12.35
C ARG A 179 10.47 9.15 13.83
N ALA A 180 9.94 10.28 14.30
CA ALA A 180 9.48 10.44 15.68
C ALA A 180 8.33 9.47 16.03
N GLY A 181 7.39 9.27 15.12
CA GLY A 181 6.26 8.34 15.27
C GLY A 181 6.60 6.87 15.04
N LYS A 182 7.86 6.52 14.77
CA LYS A 182 8.30 5.18 14.38
C LYS A 182 7.48 4.62 13.21
N MET A 183 6.98 5.47 12.33
CA MET A 183 6.21 5.05 11.15
C MET A 183 7.10 4.37 10.10
N LEU A 184 8.42 4.57 10.19
CA LEU A 184 9.42 3.95 9.33
C LEU A 184 9.92 2.59 9.86
N SER A 185 9.59 2.21 11.10
CA SER A 185 10.12 1.02 11.78
C SER A 185 9.68 -0.33 11.17
N GLY A 186 8.72 -0.34 10.27
CA GLY A 186 8.37 -1.55 9.50
C GLY A 186 9.10 -1.65 8.17
N TRP A 187 9.96 -0.69 7.84
CA TRP A 187 10.50 -0.47 6.51
C TRP A 187 12.01 -0.38 6.41
N THR A 188 12.69 -0.08 7.49
CA THR A 188 14.15 0.09 7.51
C THR A 188 14.92 -1.22 7.47
N GLY A 189 14.29 -2.35 7.23
CA GLY A 189 15.01 -3.61 7.09
C GLY A 189 15.82 -3.98 8.35
N ASP A 190 15.51 -3.41 9.50
CA ASP A 190 16.03 -3.85 10.78
C ASP A 190 15.53 -5.28 11.05
N ARG A 191 16.18 -6.21 10.37
CA ARG A 191 16.09 -7.65 10.65
C ARG A 191 16.97 -8.06 11.83
N ASP A 192 17.40 -7.09 12.59
CA ASP A 192 18.15 -7.33 13.82
C ASP A 192 17.20 -7.14 15.01
N ASN A 193 16.26 -8.10 15.11
CA ASN A 193 15.65 -8.61 16.35
C ASN A 193 14.82 -9.86 16.06
#